data_cd2521f6688e086c8b45e91535af49d5
#
_entry.id   cd2521f6688e086c8b45e91535af49d5
#
_cell.length_a   1.000
_cell.length_b   1.000
_cell.length_c   1.000
_cell.angle_alpha   90.00
_cell.angle_beta   90.00
_cell.angle_gamma   90.00
#
_symmetry.space_group_name_H-M   'P 1'
#
loop_
_entity.id
_entity.type
_entity.pdbx_description
1 polymer ?
#
loop_
_entity_poly.entity_id
_entity_poly.type
_entity_poly.pdbx_seq_one_letter_code
_entity_poly.pdbx_strand_id
1 'polypeptide(L)'
;MQSSEPAVILPMNHPDSRIPSDASAPVETLHVGKWLSLRKRGRWEYAERNNPGGAVIILAVTPEDKVLFVEQYRVSILKHTIEMPAGLVGDLHEHGDEDAMLAAGRELEEETGYRCGRLEFVHEGPSSSGMSTEMIAFVRAWDLVKVGPGGGDESENIIVHEVPRTQAGEWLFARAAEGYSIDPKLFAGLWFIEHTGEKARS
;
A
#
# COMPACT_ATOMS: atom_id res chain seq x y z
N MET A 1 -24.17 29.08 5.07
CA MET A 1 -23.37 28.23 4.19
C MET A 1 -21.97 28.82 4.16
N GLN A 2 -21.06 28.35 5.00
CA GLN A 2 -19.65 28.71 4.96
C GLN A 2 -18.93 27.62 4.21
N SER A 3 -18.39 27.96 3.03
CA SER A 3 -17.50 27.10 2.27
C SER A 3 -16.19 26.95 3.03
N SER A 4 -15.91 25.75 3.55
CA SER A 4 -14.59 25.41 4.06
C SER A 4 -13.64 25.23 2.86
N GLU A 5 -12.79 26.24 2.63
CA GLU A 5 -11.66 26.08 1.72
C GLU A 5 -10.73 24.95 2.23
N PRO A 6 -10.18 24.12 1.33
CA PRO A 6 -9.20 23.11 1.73
C PRO A 6 -7.96 23.82 2.33
N ALA A 7 -7.48 23.32 3.46
CA ALA A 7 -6.28 23.84 4.10
C ALA A 7 -5.10 23.77 3.12
N VAL A 8 -4.62 24.90 2.66
CA VAL A 8 -3.39 25.00 1.87
C VAL A 8 -2.22 24.73 2.80
N ILE A 9 -1.60 23.58 2.69
CA ILE A 9 -0.33 23.27 3.37
C ILE A 9 0.74 24.11 2.67
N LEU A 10 1.08 25.24 3.21
CA LEU A 10 2.20 26.06 2.74
C LEU A 10 3.51 25.31 3.00
N PRO A 11 4.44 25.26 2.04
CA PRO A 11 5.77 24.71 2.30
C PRO A 11 6.43 25.53 3.43
N MET A 12 6.84 24.85 4.51
CA MET A 12 7.55 25.48 5.61
C MET A 12 8.97 25.85 5.18
N ASN A 13 9.16 27.09 4.81
CA ASN A 13 10.44 27.66 4.38
C ASN A 13 11.29 28.19 5.57
N HIS A 14 11.16 27.61 6.77
CA HIS A 14 12.04 27.92 7.89
C HIS A 14 12.99 26.76 8.16
N PRO A 15 14.30 27.06 8.41
CA PRO A 15 15.23 26.02 8.88
C PRO A 15 14.68 25.47 10.20
N ASP A 16 14.10 24.27 10.11
CA ASP A 16 13.53 23.59 11.27
C ASP A 16 14.68 23.07 12.14
N SER A 17 14.83 23.65 13.33
CA SER A 17 15.86 23.24 14.30
C SER A 17 15.72 21.78 14.76
N ARG A 18 14.60 21.12 14.44
CA ARG A 18 14.37 19.69 14.72
C ARG A 18 14.96 18.77 13.65
N ILE A 19 15.41 19.30 12.51
CA ILE A 19 16.11 18.50 11.50
C ILE A 19 17.48 18.11 12.05
N PRO A 20 17.78 16.80 12.23
CA PRO A 20 19.08 16.39 12.74
C PRO A 20 20.20 16.71 11.73
N SER A 21 21.41 16.98 12.24
CA SER A 21 22.57 17.25 11.39
C SER A 21 22.91 16.10 10.44
N ASP A 22 22.55 14.88 10.80
CA ASP A 22 22.71 13.69 9.95
C ASP A 22 21.95 13.80 8.61
N ALA A 23 20.90 14.63 8.52
CA ALA A 23 20.13 14.81 7.30
C ALA A 23 20.96 15.35 6.13
N SER A 24 22.02 16.09 6.41
CA SER A 24 22.96 16.62 5.41
C SER A 24 24.18 15.72 5.15
N ALA A 25 24.32 14.61 5.89
CA ALA A 25 25.42 13.68 5.69
C ALA A 25 25.29 12.95 4.33
N PRO A 26 26.42 12.62 3.68
CA PRO A 26 26.39 11.83 2.46
C PRO A 26 25.78 10.45 2.71
N VAL A 27 25.15 9.88 1.68
CA VAL A 27 24.66 8.51 1.73
C VAL A 27 25.80 7.55 1.43
N GLU A 28 26.02 6.61 2.34
CA GLU A 28 26.93 5.49 2.17
C GLU A 28 26.14 4.24 1.81
N THR A 29 26.66 3.41 0.91
CA THR A 29 26.09 2.10 0.60
C THR A 29 26.85 1.05 1.42
N LEU A 30 26.16 0.39 2.34
CA LEU A 30 26.76 -0.66 3.18
C LEU A 30 26.72 -2.02 2.49
N HIS A 31 25.62 -2.31 1.77
CA HIS A 31 25.43 -3.55 1.03
C HIS A 31 24.46 -3.35 -0.13
N VAL A 32 24.71 -4.03 -1.24
CA VAL A 32 23.82 -4.08 -2.40
C VAL A 32 23.34 -5.52 -2.60
N GLY A 33 22.09 -5.78 -2.33
CA GLY A 33 21.41 -7.03 -2.69
C GLY A 33 20.79 -6.96 -4.07
N LYS A 34 20.11 -8.04 -4.47
CA LYS A 34 19.38 -8.08 -5.76
C LYS A 34 18.20 -7.09 -5.78
N TRP A 35 17.44 -7.04 -4.69
CA TRP A 35 16.18 -6.30 -4.59
C TRP A 35 16.26 -5.08 -3.67
N LEU A 36 17.11 -5.18 -2.64
CA LEU A 36 17.28 -4.17 -1.60
C LEU A 36 18.74 -3.82 -1.41
N SER A 37 19.01 -2.58 -1.08
CA SER A 37 20.29 -2.08 -0.62
C SER A 37 20.20 -1.63 0.83
N LEU A 38 21.23 -1.90 1.63
CA LEU A 38 21.40 -1.31 2.95
C LEU A 38 22.18 -0.01 2.79
N ARG A 39 21.57 1.09 3.22
CA ARG A 39 22.13 2.44 3.15
C ARG A 39 22.40 2.99 4.54
N LYS A 40 23.30 3.97 4.60
CA LYS A 40 23.58 4.73 5.81
C LYS A 40 23.67 6.22 5.50
N ARG A 41 23.04 7.04 6.34
CA ARG A 41 23.20 8.50 6.31
C ARG A 41 23.50 8.98 7.74
N GLY A 42 24.71 9.51 7.97
CA GLY A 42 25.17 9.80 9.32
C GLY A 42 25.15 8.55 10.21
N ARG A 43 24.38 8.56 11.29
CA ARG A 43 24.20 7.40 12.20
C ARG A 43 23.00 6.50 11.83
N TRP A 44 22.22 6.84 10.80
CA TRP A 44 20.99 6.12 10.42
C TRP A 44 21.26 5.08 9.34
N GLU A 45 20.90 3.84 9.62
CA GLU A 45 20.91 2.74 8.68
C GLU A 45 19.49 2.42 8.24
N TYR A 46 19.28 2.20 6.94
CA TYR A 46 17.94 1.95 6.38
C TYR A 46 18.00 1.12 5.10
N ALA A 47 16.91 0.44 4.81
CA ALA A 47 16.74 -0.28 3.56
C ALA A 47 16.19 0.64 2.46
N GLU A 48 16.67 0.44 1.25
CA GLU A 48 16.20 1.11 0.04
C GLU A 48 15.95 0.06 -1.04
N ARG A 49 14.80 0.14 -1.72
CA ARG A 49 14.56 -0.72 -2.89
C ARG A 49 15.47 -0.31 -4.02
N ASN A 50 16.00 -1.31 -4.75
CA ASN A 50 16.79 -1.04 -5.97
C ASN A 50 15.89 -0.61 -7.13
N ASN A 51 14.60 -0.95 -7.10
CA ASN A 51 13.55 -0.36 -7.94
C ASN A 51 12.88 0.80 -7.18
N PRO A 52 12.97 2.04 -7.66
CA PRO A 52 12.50 3.22 -6.93
C PRO A 52 11.00 3.50 -7.00
N GLY A 53 10.21 2.67 -7.68
CA GLY A 53 8.80 2.93 -7.98
C GLY A 53 7.86 2.99 -6.76
N GLY A 54 8.29 2.49 -5.59
CA GLY A 54 7.44 2.42 -4.40
C GLY A 54 6.47 1.25 -4.43
N ALA A 55 5.40 1.33 -3.61
CA ALA A 55 4.35 0.32 -3.55
C ALA A 55 2.97 0.97 -3.60
N VAL A 56 1.99 0.25 -4.13
CA VAL A 56 0.59 0.65 -4.13
C VAL A 56 -0.25 -0.33 -3.32
N ILE A 57 -1.16 0.20 -2.52
CA ILE A 57 -2.19 -0.55 -1.78
C ILE A 57 -3.54 -0.20 -2.36
N ILE A 58 -4.34 -1.21 -2.66
CA ILE A 58 -5.59 -1.05 -3.38
C ILE A 58 -6.78 -1.22 -2.44
N LEU A 59 -7.58 -0.18 -2.34
CA LEU A 59 -8.80 -0.15 -1.54
C LEU A 59 -9.97 -0.56 -2.43
N ALA A 60 -10.33 -1.82 -2.39
CA ALA A 60 -11.30 -2.43 -3.28
C ALA A 60 -12.54 -2.92 -2.51
N VAL A 61 -13.73 -2.47 -2.94
CA VAL A 61 -15.02 -2.94 -2.41
C VAL A 61 -15.89 -3.38 -3.57
N THR A 62 -16.39 -4.62 -3.50
CA THR A 62 -17.22 -5.19 -4.55
C THR A 62 -18.60 -4.53 -4.61
N PRO A 63 -19.39 -4.71 -5.72
CA PRO A 63 -20.77 -4.25 -5.79
C PRO A 63 -21.68 -4.80 -4.68
N GLU A 64 -21.33 -5.97 -4.10
CA GLU A 64 -22.05 -6.60 -3.00
C GLU A 64 -21.62 -6.09 -1.61
N ASP A 65 -20.91 -4.95 -1.55
CA ASP A 65 -20.41 -4.31 -0.33
C ASP A 65 -19.44 -5.19 0.49
N LYS A 66 -18.55 -5.91 -0.21
CA LYS A 66 -17.49 -6.71 0.39
C LYS A 66 -16.13 -6.09 0.14
N VAL A 67 -15.29 -5.99 1.17
CA VAL A 67 -13.87 -5.59 1.05
C VAL A 67 -13.08 -6.79 0.54
N LEU A 68 -12.17 -6.54 -0.40
CA LEU A 68 -11.22 -7.54 -0.87
C LEU A 68 -9.97 -7.51 0.02
N PHE A 69 -9.64 -8.67 0.59
CA PHE A 69 -8.37 -8.93 1.24
C PHE A 69 -7.65 -10.06 0.52
N VAL A 70 -6.34 -10.08 0.65
CA VAL A 70 -5.48 -11.15 0.14
C VAL A 70 -4.73 -11.80 1.29
N GLU A 71 -4.58 -13.13 1.20
CA GLU A 71 -3.77 -13.91 2.11
C GLU A 71 -2.58 -14.46 1.34
N GLN A 72 -1.37 -14.28 1.86
CA GLN A 72 -0.17 -14.88 1.32
C GLN A 72 0.85 -15.21 2.41
N TYR A 73 1.78 -16.13 2.12
CA TYR A 73 2.85 -16.47 3.03
C TYR A 73 4.03 -15.51 2.87
N ARG A 74 4.34 -14.71 3.89
CA ARG A 74 5.47 -13.79 3.90
C ARG A 74 6.71 -14.45 4.50
N VAL A 75 7.66 -14.84 3.65
CA VAL A 75 8.90 -15.52 4.05
C VAL A 75 9.72 -14.71 5.05
N SER A 76 9.70 -13.39 4.95
CA SER A 76 10.45 -12.49 5.86
C SER A 76 10.05 -12.61 7.32
N ILE A 77 8.79 -12.97 7.59
CA ILE A 77 8.24 -13.12 8.95
C ILE A 77 7.78 -14.55 9.25
N LEU A 78 7.92 -15.47 8.29
CA LEU A 78 7.54 -16.89 8.37
C LEU A 78 6.08 -17.08 8.80
N LYS A 79 5.15 -16.29 8.23
CA LYS A 79 3.72 -16.35 8.55
C LYS A 79 2.85 -16.10 7.33
N HIS A 80 1.65 -16.71 7.36
CA HIS A 80 0.55 -16.23 6.52
C HIS A 80 0.11 -14.86 7.01
N THR A 81 -0.06 -13.94 6.08
CA THR A 81 -0.42 -12.54 6.32
C THR A 81 -1.69 -12.20 5.57
N ILE A 82 -2.60 -11.50 6.25
CA ILE A 82 -3.76 -10.87 5.61
C ILE A 82 -3.38 -9.43 5.29
N GLU A 83 -3.61 -9.04 4.04
CA GLU A 83 -3.23 -7.74 3.48
C GLU A 83 -4.33 -7.17 2.60
N MET A 84 -4.29 -5.88 2.27
CA MET A 84 -4.99 -5.34 1.10
C MET A 84 -4.29 -5.83 -0.16
N PRO A 85 -4.97 -5.96 -1.31
CA PRO A 85 -4.30 -6.14 -2.59
C PRO A 85 -3.25 -5.04 -2.78
N ALA A 86 -2.04 -5.42 -3.22
CA ALA A 86 -0.92 -4.51 -3.25
C ALA A 86 0.15 -4.98 -4.23
N GLY A 87 0.86 -4.05 -4.86
CA GLY A 87 1.96 -4.40 -5.74
C GLY A 87 3.08 -3.37 -5.77
N LEU A 88 4.14 -3.70 -6.50
CA LEU A 88 5.26 -2.81 -6.73
C LEU A 88 5.04 -1.99 -8.00
N VAL A 89 5.33 -0.71 -7.90
CA VAL A 89 5.29 0.19 -9.06
C VAL A 89 6.55 -0.02 -9.90
N GLY A 90 6.38 -0.37 -11.20
CA GLY A 90 7.49 -0.51 -12.14
C GLY A 90 8.36 -1.76 -11.92
N ASP A 91 7.80 -2.85 -11.40
CA ASP A 91 8.51 -4.12 -11.21
C ASP A 91 8.65 -4.95 -12.51
N LEU A 92 7.77 -4.73 -13.47
CA LEU A 92 7.89 -5.32 -14.80
C LEU A 92 8.96 -4.56 -15.59
N HIS A 93 9.99 -5.28 -16.05
CA HIS A 93 11.11 -4.72 -16.82
C HIS A 93 10.67 -3.94 -18.08
N GLU A 94 9.46 -4.18 -18.58
CA GLU A 94 8.87 -3.51 -19.73
C GLU A 94 8.16 -2.19 -19.39
N HIS A 95 7.97 -1.88 -18.10
CA HIS A 95 7.17 -0.75 -17.60
C HIS A 95 7.91 0.10 -16.55
N GLY A 96 9.20 0.36 -16.78
CA GLY A 96 10.04 1.16 -15.87
C GLY A 96 9.51 2.57 -15.55
N ASP A 97 8.54 3.06 -16.34
CA ASP A 97 7.83 4.34 -16.16
C ASP A 97 6.35 4.11 -15.73
N GLU A 98 5.99 2.92 -15.24
CA GLU A 98 4.64 2.63 -14.75
C GLU A 98 4.31 3.55 -13.57
N ASP A 99 3.17 4.25 -13.64
CA ASP A 99 2.70 5.01 -12.50
C ASP A 99 1.89 4.15 -11.51
N ALA A 100 1.71 4.65 -10.28
CA ALA A 100 1.02 3.92 -9.22
C ALA A 100 -0.43 3.53 -9.59
N MET A 101 -1.08 4.29 -10.49
CA MET A 101 -2.46 4.00 -10.90
C MET A 101 -2.51 2.83 -11.86
N LEU A 102 -1.57 2.73 -12.80
CA LEU A 102 -1.47 1.59 -13.71
C LEU A 102 -1.12 0.32 -12.96
N ALA A 103 -0.11 0.39 -12.06
CA ALA A 103 0.26 -0.72 -11.19
C ALA A 103 -0.96 -1.18 -10.36
N ALA A 104 -1.72 -0.27 -9.76
CA ALA A 104 -2.90 -0.61 -8.99
C ALA A 104 -3.96 -1.38 -9.80
N GLY A 105 -4.21 -0.98 -11.04
CA GLY A 105 -5.17 -1.67 -11.91
C GLY A 105 -4.74 -3.09 -12.28
N ARG A 106 -3.47 -3.27 -12.60
CA ARG A 106 -2.87 -4.55 -12.95
C ARG A 106 -2.88 -5.50 -11.74
N GLU A 107 -2.32 -5.08 -10.62
CA GLU A 107 -2.25 -5.90 -9.40
C GLU A 107 -3.62 -6.32 -8.87
N LEU A 108 -4.60 -5.40 -8.93
CA LEU A 108 -5.97 -5.74 -8.55
C LEU A 108 -6.52 -6.91 -9.36
N GLU A 109 -6.29 -6.90 -10.68
CA GLU A 109 -6.78 -7.97 -11.57
C GLU A 109 -5.99 -9.27 -11.35
N GLU A 110 -4.67 -9.20 -11.25
CA GLU A 110 -3.78 -10.35 -11.06
C GLU A 110 -4.03 -11.05 -9.71
N GLU A 111 -4.04 -10.30 -8.62
CA GLU A 111 -4.21 -10.88 -7.29
C GLU A 111 -5.65 -11.30 -6.99
N THR A 112 -6.64 -10.50 -7.40
CA THR A 112 -8.04 -10.69 -6.95
C THR A 112 -8.98 -11.19 -8.02
N GLY A 113 -8.62 -11.08 -9.29
CA GLY A 113 -9.53 -11.36 -10.40
C GLY A 113 -10.61 -10.30 -10.62
N TYR A 114 -10.46 -9.11 -10.01
CA TYR A 114 -11.37 -8.00 -10.23
C TYR A 114 -10.71 -6.90 -11.06
N ARG A 115 -11.43 -6.40 -12.05
CA ARG A 115 -11.07 -5.20 -12.83
C ARG A 115 -11.88 -4.02 -12.33
N CYS A 116 -11.26 -2.83 -12.26
CA CYS A 116 -11.93 -1.60 -11.90
C CYS A 116 -12.23 -0.75 -13.14
N GLY A 117 -13.30 0.05 -13.07
CA GLY A 117 -13.60 1.06 -14.09
C GLY A 117 -12.90 2.40 -13.84
N ARG A 118 -12.54 2.68 -12.58
CA ARG A 118 -11.90 3.94 -12.18
C ARG A 118 -10.99 3.72 -10.97
N LEU A 119 -9.88 4.46 -10.96
CA LEU A 119 -8.95 4.53 -9.83
C LEU A 119 -8.86 5.97 -9.30
N GLU A 120 -8.66 6.12 -8.02
CA GLU A 120 -8.55 7.41 -7.35
C GLU A 120 -7.42 7.35 -6.31
N PHE A 121 -6.44 8.25 -6.42
CA PHE A 121 -5.40 8.41 -5.41
C PHE A 121 -6.02 8.94 -4.11
N VAL A 122 -5.69 8.32 -3.00
CA VAL A 122 -6.24 8.67 -1.68
C VAL A 122 -5.21 9.32 -0.79
N HIS A 123 -4.06 8.67 -0.61
CA HIS A 123 -3.01 9.09 0.31
C HIS A 123 -1.68 8.44 -0.03
N GLU A 124 -0.59 9.07 0.38
CA GLU A 124 0.74 8.48 0.34
C GLU A 124 1.45 8.67 1.68
N GLY A 125 2.20 7.68 2.10
CA GLY A 125 2.97 7.74 3.32
C GLY A 125 4.07 6.67 3.37
N PRO A 126 5.03 6.79 4.31
CA PRO A 126 6.11 5.83 4.43
C PRO A 126 5.61 4.48 4.95
N SER A 127 6.15 3.37 4.39
CA SER A 127 5.86 2.02 4.89
C SER A 127 6.42 1.80 6.30
N SER A 128 7.62 2.32 6.54
CA SER A 128 8.32 2.27 7.83
C SER A 128 9.35 3.39 7.87
N SER A 129 8.94 4.58 8.35
CA SER A 129 9.75 5.81 8.31
C SER A 129 11.12 5.73 9.02
N GLY A 130 11.29 4.77 9.93
CA GLY A 130 12.54 4.52 10.65
C GLY A 130 13.44 3.45 10.03
N MET A 131 12.94 2.67 9.07
CA MET A 131 13.67 1.50 8.53
C MET A 131 13.86 1.52 7.01
N SER A 132 13.04 2.24 6.26
CA SER A 132 13.12 2.24 4.80
C SER A 132 12.77 3.59 4.20
N THR A 133 13.16 3.78 2.95
CA THR A 133 12.75 4.93 2.13
C THR A 133 11.46 4.67 1.36
N GLU A 134 10.87 3.47 1.51
CA GLU A 134 9.71 3.06 0.74
C GLU A 134 8.48 3.91 1.07
N MET A 135 7.88 4.49 0.04
CA MET A 135 6.60 5.16 0.09
C MET A 135 5.50 4.22 -0.40
N ILE A 136 4.32 4.33 0.19
CA ILE A 136 3.14 3.53 -0.15
C ILE A 136 2.02 4.46 -0.55
N ALA A 137 1.51 4.29 -1.76
CA ALA A 137 0.32 4.97 -2.25
C ALA A 137 -0.93 4.13 -1.95
N PHE A 138 -1.94 4.71 -1.31
CA PHE A 138 -3.28 4.15 -1.20
C PHE A 138 -4.13 4.62 -2.38
N VAL A 139 -4.68 3.68 -3.13
CA VAL A 139 -5.50 3.93 -4.31
C VAL A 139 -6.86 3.28 -4.15
N ARG A 140 -7.93 4.03 -4.33
CA ARG A 140 -9.29 3.51 -4.32
C ARG A 140 -9.67 3.00 -5.70
N ALA A 141 -10.15 1.76 -5.76
CA ALA A 141 -10.71 1.15 -6.96
C ALA A 141 -12.24 1.19 -6.91
N TRP A 142 -12.85 1.63 -8.02
CA TRP A 142 -14.28 1.80 -8.20
C TRP A 142 -14.78 0.97 -9.38
N ASP A 143 -16.09 0.69 -9.37
CA ASP A 143 -16.79 0.01 -10.47
C ASP A 143 -16.15 -1.37 -10.76
N LEU A 144 -16.03 -2.17 -9.70
CA LEU A 144 -15.39 -3.49 -9.77
C LEU A 144 -16.25 -4.50 -10.53
N VAL A 145 -15.62 -5.26 -11.41
CA VAL A 145 -16.22 -6.39 -12.13
C VAL A 145 -15.30 -7.59 -11.98
N LYS A 146 -15.86 -8.74 -11.55
CA LYS A 146 -15.11 -10.00 -11.50
C LYS A 146 -14.84 -10.49 -12.91
N VAL A 147 -13.58 -10.67 -13.27
CA VAL A 147 -13.14 -11.09 -14.62
C VAL A 147 -12.32 -12.39 -14.61
N GLY A 148 -11.86 -12.82 -13.43
CA GLY A 148 -11.03 -14.01 -13.29
C GLY A 148 -11.03 -14.57 -11.87
N PRO A 149 -10.28 -15.64 -11.63
CA PRO A 149 -10.15 -16.25 -10.30
C PRO A 149 -9.28 -15.41 -9.35
N GLY A 150 -8.31 -14.63 -9.86
CA GLY A 150 -7.22 -14.04 -9.08
C GLY A 150 -6.22 -15.12 -8.65
N GLY A 151 -5.40 -14.80 -7.65
CA GLY A 151 -4.45 -15.73 -7.06
C GLY A 151 -2.99 -15.32 -7.22
N GLY A 152 -2.73 -14.18 -7.89
CA GLY A 152 -1.38 -13.71 -8.22
C GLY A 152 -0.77 -14.44 -9.40
N ASP A 153 0.53 -14.30 -9.57
CA ASP A 153 1.31 -14.99 -10.60
C ASP A 153 1.74 -16.41 -10.18
N GLU A 154 2.50 -17.10 -11.02
CA GLU A 154 2.98 -18.47 -10.76
C GLU A 154 3.91 -18.58 -9.53
N SER A 155 4.49 -17.49 -9.07
CA SER A 155 5.39 -17.44 -7.89
C SER A 155 4.64 -17.10 -6.60
N GLU A 156 3.41 -16.64 -6.71
CA GLU A 156 2.55 -16.24 -5.62
C GLU A 156 1.47 -17.30 -5.39
N ASN A 157 1.10 -17.52 -4.16
CA ASN A 157 -0.01 -18.39 -3.78
C ASN A 157 -0.97 -17.58 -2.94
N ILE A 158 -1.73 -16.72 -3.63
CA ILE A 158 -2.64 -15.75 -3.02
C ILE A 158 -4.03 -16.36 -2.88
N ILE A 159 -4.62 -16.23 -1.69
CA ILE A 159 -6.03 -16.55 -1.43
C ILE A 159 -6.80 -15.23 -1.29
N VAL A 160 -7.86 -15.09 -2.08
CA VAL A 160 -8.73 -13.90 -2.05
C VAL A 160 -9.85 -14.10 -1.03
N HIS A 161 -10.02 -13.14 -0.13
CA HIS A 161 -11.13 -13.09 0.81
C HIS A 161 -12.07 -11.92 0.48
N GLU A 162 -13.34 -12.25 0.25
CA GLU A 162 -14.40 -11.27 0.04
C GLU A 162 -15.20 -11.15 1.35
N VAL A 163 -14.92 -10.11 2.13
CA VAL A 163 -15.47 -9.95 3.49
C VAL A 163 -16.51 -8.82 3.51
N PRO A 164 -17.73 -9.04 4.02
CA PRO A 164 -18.71 -7.96 4.18
C PRO A 164 -18.07 -6.77 4.91
N ARG A 165 -18.17 -5.57 4.33
CA ARG A 165 -17.51 -4.37 4.82
C ARG A 165 -17.81 -4.09 6.29
N THR A 166 -19.05 -4.29 6.70
CA THR A 166 -19.49 -4.10 8.09
C THR A 166 -18.89 -5.11 9.08
N GLN A 167 -18.34 -6.23 8.59
CA GLN A 167 -17.74 -7.29 9.41
C GLN A 167 -16.21 -7.32 9.28
N ALA A 168 -15.63 -6.48 8.43
CA ALA A 168 -14.22 -6.55 8.08
C ALA A 168 -13.29 -6.46 9.31
N GLY A 169 -13.57 -5.55 10.23
CA GLY A 169 -12.77 -5.39 11.45
C GLY A 169 -12.82 -6.62 12.36
N GLU A 170 -14.00 -7.16 12.61
CA GLU A 170 -14.17 -8.37 13.44
C GLU A 170 -13.52 -9.59 12.80
N TRP A 171 -13.67 -9.73 11.48
CA TRP A 171 -13.06 -10.81 10.72
C TRP A 171 -11.52 -10.78 10.83
N LEU A 172 -10.90 -9.61 10.72
CA LEU A 172 -9.44 -9.45 10.89
C LEU A 172 -8.97 -9.88 12.29
N PHE A 173 -9.68 -9.49 13.34
CA PHE A 173 -9.35 -9.91 14.69
C PHE A 173 -9.53 -11.42 14.88
N ALA A 174 -10.53 -12.03 14.27
CA ALA A 174 -10.69 -13.47 14.28
C ALA A 174 -9.52 -14.18 13.59
N ARG A 175 -9.07 -13.72 12.42
CA ARG A 175 -7.87 -14.25 11.74
C ARG A 175 -6.61 -14.10 12.58
N ALA A 176 -6.44 -12.95 13.26
CA ALA A 176 -5.33 -12.76 14.20
C ALA A 176 -5.33 -13.79 15.34
N ALA A 177 -6.50 -14.10 15.90
CA ALA A 177 -6.65 -15.11 16.95
C ALA A 177 -6.34 -16.54 16.44
N GLU A 178 -6.50 -16.80 15.15
CA GLU A 178 -6.12 -18.06 14.51
C GLU A 178 -4.62 -18.13 14.15
N GLY A 179 -3.85 -17.07 14.40
CA GLY A 179 -2.40 -17.03 14.22
C GLY A 179 -1.91 -16.36 12.94
N TYR A 180 -2.81 -15.82 12.12
CA TYR A 180 -2.43 -14.99 10.96
C TYR A 180 -1.77 -13.69 11.40
N SER A 181 -0.83 -13.22 10.63
CA SER A 181 -0.31 -11.85 10.76
C SER A 181 -1.26 -10.89 10.03
N ILE A 182 -1.70 -9.85 10.72
CA ILE A 182 -2.54 -8.82 10.12
C ILE A 182 -1.69 -7.61 9.82
N ASP A 183 -1.61 -7.22 8.54
CA ASP A 183 -0.88 -6.01 8.16
C ASP A 183 -1.57 -4.77 8.75
N PRO A 184 -0.89 -3.95 9.57
CA PRO A 184 -1.50 -2.76 10.16
C PRO A 184 -2.07 -1.77 9.14
N LYS A 185 -1.58 -1.77 7.90
CA LYS A 185 -2.08 -0.94 6.81
C LYS A 185 -3.53 -1.24 6.43
N LEU A 186 -4.02 -2.45 6.74
CA LEU A 186 -5.44 -2.82 6.60
C LEU A 186 -6.36 -1.87 7.37
N PHE A 187 -6.00 -1.52 8.60
CA PHE A 187 -6.82 -0.63 9.42
C PHE A 187 -6.85 0.79 8.87
N ALA A 188 -5.72 1.26 8.32
CA ALA A 188 -5.70 2.53 7.57
C ALA A 188 -6.57 2.43 6.31
N GLY A 189 -6.47 1.34 5.57
CA GLY A 189 -7.28 1.08 4.39
C GLY A 189 -8.78 1.06 4.68
N LEU A 190 -9.20 0.37 5.73
CA LEU A 190 -10.60 0.36 6.16
C LEU A 190 -11.08 1.76 6.54
N TRP A 191 -10.25 2.53 7.25
CA TRP A 191 -10.59 3.92 7.57
C TRP A 191 -10.78 4.77 6.31
N PHE A 192 -9.90 4.64 5.32
CA PHE A 192 -10.04 5.35 4.05
C PHE A 192 -11.30 4.89 3.29
N ILE A 193 -11.61 3.59 3.30
CA ILE A 193 -12.84 3.05 2.68
C ILE A 193 -14.09 3.74 3.23
N GLU A 194 -14.14 3.99 4.53
CA GLU A 194 -15.28 4.61 5.18
C GLU A 194 -15.32 6.14 5.01
N HIS A 195 -14.17 6.80 4.88
CA HIS A 195 -14.06 8.26 4.95
C HIS A 195 -13.69 8.93 3.62
N THR A 196 -13.39 8.17 2.58
CA THR A 196 -13.11 8.68 1.23
C THR A 196 -14.13 8.14 0.23
N GLY A 197 -14.72 9.02 -0.57
CA GLY A 197 -15.72 8.66 -1.58
C GLY A 197 -16.84 9.67 -1.65
N GLU A 198 -17.81 9.44 -2.54
CA GLU A 198 -18.91 10.38 -2.79
C GLU A 198 -19.74 10.72 -1.55
N LYS A 199 -19.90 9.76 -0.61
CA LYS A 199 -20.61 9.99 0.65
C LYS A 199 -19.84 10.81 1.69
N ALA A 200 -18.52 10.89 1.59
CA ALA A 200 -17.71 11.69 2.51
C ALA A 200 -17.66 13.19 2.10
N ARG A 201 -18.15 13.51 0.91
CA ARG A 201 -18.20 14.88 0.35
C ARG A 201 -19.58 15.53 0.44
N SER A 202 -20.58 14.85 0.98
CA SER A 202 -21.92 15.34 1.28
C SER A 202 -22.04 15.65 2.79
#